data_dddc8c703ac00f6129234037a3830a80
#
_entry.id   dddc8c703ac00f6129234037a3830a80
#
_cell.length_a   1.000
_cell.length_b   1.000
_cell.length_c   1.000
_cell.angle_alpha   90.00
_cell.angle_beta   90.00
_cell.angle_gamma   90.00
#
_symmetry.space_group_name_H-M   'P 1'
#
loop_
_entity.id
_entity.type
_entity.pdbx_description
1 polymer ?
#
loop_
_entity_poly.entity_id
_entity_poly.type
_entity_poly.pdbx_seq_one_letter_code
_entity_poly.pdbx_strand_id
1 'polypeptide(L)'
;MSEKLWIFDTTLRDGEQVPGCQLNTQEKIIVAKALEDLGVDIIEAGFPISSPGDFNSVIEISKAVTNPIICALSRAVEKDIEVAGAALQYAKKGRIHTGIGVSPYHIQYKLRSTPEDIIRRGVAAVKFAKRFVEDVEFYAEDAGRAEADFLCKIIEEVIKAGATVVNIPDTTGYCLPEQYGAIISSLKNRVPNIDRAIIATHCHNDLGMATANTVAGVQHGARQVEVTINGIGERAGNTSLEEVVMAIKCHQSIPVHTEIVTPKIYHTSRLVSKLMNMPVQPNKAIVGRNAFAHSSGIHQDGVLKHRENYEIIDPKDVGIAESTIVLTARSGRAALKHHLDALGVELEGEALREVYEAFLLLADTKRDITRKDLLELVGKFIDESNFIELEQVHYSSDGEATARVTLKVGNSLQVATATGVGPVDAVLKAIESIVQPQVELEEFLIQAITQGSDDVAKVHMRLIKSDKPYYGFASNQDIVLASAQAFVDALNKIPVKEYATA
;
A
#
# COMPACT_ATOMS: atom_id res chain seq x y z
N MET A 1 0.86 13.37 -28.66
CA MET A 1 1.80 12.90 -27.60
C MET A 1 1.08 13.08 -26.28
N SER A 2 1.16 12.11 -25.37
CA SER A 2 0.60 12.26 -24.03
C SER A 2 1.41 13.24 -23.20
N GLU A 3 0.77 14.05 -22.37
CA GLU A 3 1.44 14.97 -21.45
C GLU A 3 1.93 14.22 -20.22
N LYS A 4 3.03 14.69 -19.60
CA LYS A 4 3.51 14.12 -18.34
C LYS A 4 2.59 14.51 -17.20
N LEU A 5 2.19 13.52 -16.39
CA LEU A 5 1.57 13.71 -15.09
C LEU A 5 2.63 13.52 -14.01
N TRP A 6 2.87 14.58 -13.23
CA TRP A 6 3.82 14.58 -12.16
C TRP A 6 3.24 13.89 -10.92
N ILE A 7 3.97 12.91 -10.38
CA ILE A 7 3.61 12.20 -9.16
C ILE A 7 4.35 12.80 -7.97
N PHE A 8 3.60 13.47 -7.12
CA PHE A 8 4.07 14.03 -5.86
C PHE A 8 3.66 13.08 -4.72
N ASP A 9 4.63 12.44 -4.09
CA ASP A 9 4.37 11.53 -2.97
C ASP A 9 4.54 12.26 -1.64
N THR A 10 3.49 12.25 -0.81
CA THR A 10 3.48 12.84 0.53
C THR A 10 3.41 11.78 1.65
N THR A 11 3.80 10.54 1.36
CA THR A 11 3.82 9.44 2.35
C THR A 11 4.65 9.83 3.58
N LEU A 12 5.79 10.52 3.39
CA LEU A 12 6.72 10.92 4.45
C LEU A 12 6.33 12.24 5.16
N ARG A 13 5.20 12.85 4.80
CA ARG A 13 4.66 14.02 5.49
C ARG A 13 3.22 13.80 5.93
N ASP A 14 2.24 13.83 5.00
CA ASP A 14 0.82 13.62 5.31
C ASP A 14 0.54 12.16 5.72
N GLY A 15 1.21 11.21 5.08
CA GLY A 15 1.14 9.80 5.43
C GLY A 15 1.57 9.49 6.87
N GLU A 16 2.47 10.28 7.45
CA GLU A 16 2.87 10.15 8.86
C GLU A 16 1.92 10.81 9.85
N GLN A 17 0.98 11.63 9.38
CA GLN A 17 -0.02 12.28 10.25
C GLN A 17 -1.15 11.34 10.68
N VAL A 18 -0.92 10.04 10.56
CA VAL A 18 -1.80 8.98 11.05
C VAL A 18 -1.35 8.53 12.43
N PRO A 19 -2.25 8.38 13.41
CA PRO A 19 -1.88 7.84 14.72
C PRO A 19 -1.19 6.48 14.60
N GLY A 20 0.04 6.39 15.11
CA GLY A 20 0.84 5.16 15.10
C GLY A 20 1.76 4.97 13.89
N CYS A 21 1.75 5.88 12.91
CA CYS A 21 2.56 5.78 11.67
C CYS A 21 3.88 6.57 11.72
N GLN A 22 4.43 6.85 12.89
CA GLN A 22 5.68 7.62 12.99
C GLN A 22 6.89 6.80 12.57
N LEU A 23 7.73 7.40 11.70
CA LEU A 23 8.99 6.86 11.25
C LEU A 23 10.18 7.60 11.87
N ASN A 24 11.23 6.89 12.20
CA ASN A 24 12.52 7.51 12.50
C ASN A 24 13.26 7.91 11.20
N THR A 25 14.32 8.71 11.32
CA THR A 25 15.07 9.22 10.15
C THR A 25 15.61 8.09 9.24
N GLN A 26 16.05 6.98 9.79
CA GLN A 26 16.57 5.85 8.99
C GLN A 26 15.46 5.17 8.20
N GLU A 27 14.30 4.97 8.81
CA GLU A 27 13.12 4.42 8.15
C GLU A 27 12.62 5.36 7.04
N LYS A 28 12.61 6.68 7.28
CA LYS A 28 12.30 7.69 6.24
C LYS A 28 13.24 7.61 5.05
N ILE A 29 14.54 7.41 5.27
CA ILE A 29 15.52 7.22 4.20
C ILE A 29 15.23 5.95 3.40
N ILE A 30 14.86 4.85 4.06
CA ILE A 30 14.51 3.60 3.38
C ILE A 30 13.28 3.80 2.48
N VAL A 31 12.23 4.44 3.00
CA VAL A 31 11.03 4.76 2.22
C VAL A 31 11.37 5.71 1.07
N ALA A 32 12.15 6.79 1.31
CA ALA A 32 12.52 7.75 0.28
C ALA A 32 13.27 7.09 -0.89
N LYS A 33 14.18 6.14 -0.61
CA LYS A 33 14.87 5.36 -1.65
C LYS A 33 13.92 4.45 -2.43
N ALA A 34 12.95 3.83 -1.75
CA ALA A 34 11.95 3.02 -2.42
C ALA A 34 11.03 3.87 -3.32
N LEU A 35 10.69 5.10 -2.91
CA LEU A 35 9.94 6.07 -3.71
C LEU A 35 10.76 6.55 -4.92
N GLU A 36 12.07 6.83 -4.76
CA GLU A 36 12.97 7.14 -5.88
C GLU A 36 13.04 5.98 -6.87
N ASP A 37 13.20 4.75 -6.37
CA ASP A 37 13.22 3.53 -7.18
C ASP A 37 11.89 3.24 -7.88
N LEU A 38 10.78 3.59 -7.25
CA LEU A 38 9.44 3.52 -7.83
C LEU A 38 9.25 4.53 -8.97
N GLY A 39 10.05 5.61 -8.98
CA GLY A 39 10.02 6.63 -10.01
C GLY A 39 9.06 7.78 -9.72
N VAL A 40 8.82 8.14 -8.45
CA VAL A 40 8.07 9.36 -8.12
C VAL A 40 8.87 10.60 -8.51
N ASP A 41 8.18 11.65 -8.93
CA ASP A 41 8.82 12.89 -9.37
C ASP A 41 9.19 13.81 -8.21
N ILE A 42 8.35 13.86 -7.19
CA ILE A 42 8.53 14.70 -6.01
C ILE A 42 8.29 13.87 -4.74
N ILE A 43 9.16 14.03 -3.75
CA ILE A 43 9.00 13.47 -2.40
C ILE A 43 8.83 14.61 -1.41
N GLU A 44 7.66 14.71 -0.77
CA GLU A 44 7.47 15.61 0.36
C GLU A 44 8.06 14.96 1.62
N ALA A 45 9.23 15.43 2.00
CA ALA A 45 10.10 14.75 2.97
C ALA A 45 9.75 15.06 4.44
N GLY A 46 8.90 16.06 4.68
CA GLY A 46 8.47 16.42 6.03
C GLY A 46 8.06 17.87 6.20
N PHE A 47 7.85 18.26 7.48
CA PHE A 47 7.52 19.63 7.91
C PHE A 47 8.61 20.14 8.87
N PRO A 48 9.71 20.69 8.36
CA PRO A 48 10.93 20.95 9.12
C PRO A 48 10.79 21.79 10.40
N ILE A 49 9.80 22.69 10.46
CA ILE A 49 9.55 23.50 11.66
C ILE A 49 8.89 22.73 12.80
N SER A 50 8.33 21.55 12.51
CA SER A 50 7.57 20.76 13.48
C SER A 50 8.45 20.22 14.62
N SER A 51 9.67 19.79 14.30
CA SER A 51 10.62 19.27 15.28
C SER A 51 12.06 19.25 14.73
N PRO A 52 13.09 19.21 15.61
CA PRO A 52 14.47 18.99 15.18
C PRO A 52 14.69 17.67 14.42
N GLY A 53 13.93 16.62 14.80
CA GLY A 53 13.97 15.32 14.13
C GLY A 53 13.48 15.41 12.69
N ASP A 54 12.38 16.11 12.47
CA ASP A 54 11.82 16.29 11.13
C ASP A 54 12.71 17.19 10.25
N PHE A 55 13.28 18.24 10.81
CA PHE A 55 14.29 19.06 10.16
C PHE A 55 15.49 18.22 9.67
N ASN A 56 16.05 17.38 10.56
CA ASN A 56 17.17 16.53 10.22
C ASN A 56 16.78 15.45 9.20
N SER A 57 15.56 14.92 9.27
CA SER A 57 15.08 13.92 8.30
C SER A 57 15.02 14.49 6.89
N VAL A 58 14.53 15.72 6.70
CA VAL A 58 14.54 16.38 5.38
C VAL A 58 15.97 16.54 4.85
N ILE A 59 16.94 16.91 5.69
CA ILE A 59 18.36 17.01 5.32
C ILE A 59 18.91 15.65 4.87
N GLU A 60 18.68 14.62 5.67
CA GLU A 60 19.24 13.28 5.39
C GLU A 60 18.57 12.64 4.15
N ILE A 61 17.27 12.82 3.95
CA ILE A 61 16.60 12.42 2.71
C ILE A 61 17.19 13.17 1.51
N SER A 62 17.40 14.50 1.63
CA SER A 62 18.02 15.34 0.57
C SER A 62 19.40 14.88 0.14
N LYS A 63 20.16 14.25 1.06
CA LYS A 63 21.46 13.65 0.77
C LYS A 63 21.36 12.24 0.20
N ALA A 64 20.31 11.49 0.56
CA ALA A 64 20.19 10.07 0.27
C ALA A 64 19.60 9.76 -1.12
N VAL A 65 18.78 10.66 -1.68
CA VAL A 65 18.13 10.53 -2.99
C VAL A 65 18.51 11.68 -3.92
N THR A 66 18.49 11.45 -5.22
CA THR A 66 19.06 12.40 -6.20
C THR A 66 18.15 12.71 -7.39
N ASN A 67 17.24 11.82 -7.73
CA ASN A 67 16.40 11.96 -8.92
C ASN A 67 15.16 12.81 -8.66
N PRO A 68 14.36 12.54 -7.59
CA PRO A 68 13.17 13.31 -7.32
C PRO A 68 13.48 14.72 -6.84
N ILE A 69 12.51 15.61 -6.99
CA ILE A 69 12.49 16.91 -6.30
C ILE A 69 12.19 16.62 -4.82
N ILE A 70 12.99 17.16 -3.91
CA ILE A 70 12.71 17.09 -2.48
C ILE A 70 11.91 18.30 -2.07
N CYS A 71 10.74 18.05 -1.51
CA CYS A 71 9.80 19.06 -1.08
C CYS A 71 9.74 19.14 0.45
N ALA A 72 9.60 20.34 0.98
CA ALA A 72 9.39 20.59 2.40
C ALA A 72 8.15 21.48 2.60
N LEU A 73 7.25 21.03 3.50
CA LEU A 73 6.06 21.79 3.86
C LEU A 73 6.42 22.99 4.73
N SER A 74 5.71 24.11 4.52
CA SER A 74 5.71 25.28 5.40
C SER A 74 4.34 25.95 5.40
N ARG A 75 3.96 26.55 6.51
CA ARG A 75 2.83 27.50 6.53
C ARG A 75 3.26 28.81 5.88
N ALA A 76 2.30 29.67 5.49
CA ALA A 76 2.58 31.02 5.00
C ALA A 76 3.08 31.94 6.14
N VAL A 77 4.20 31.55 6.76
CA VAL A 77 4.89 32.24 7.87
C VAL A 77 6.38 32.26 7.56
N GLU A 78 7.00 33.41 7.61
CA GLU A 78 8.41 33.60 7.22
C GLU A 78 9.35 32.62 7.95
N LYS A 79 9.14 32.39 9.25
CA LYS A 79 9.99 31.47 10.02
C LYS A 79 9.89 30.01 9.54
N ASP A 80 8.68 29.54 9.18
CA ASP A 80 8.49 28.20 8.66
C ASP A 80 9.21 28.04 7.30
N ILE A 81 9.07 29.03 6.44
CA ILE A 81 9.68 29.05 5.10
C ILE A 81 11.22 29.11 5.20
N GLU A 82 11.76 29.92 6.12
CA GLU A 82 13.20 30.00 6.38
C GLU A 82 13.77 28.64 6.80
N VAL A 83 13.08 27.94 7.73
CA VAL A 83 13.49 26.63 8.22
C VAL A 83 13.38 25.57 7.11
N ALA A 84 12.31 25.61 6.29
CA ALA A 84 12.17 24.74 5.12
C ALA A 84 13.30 24.96 4.11
N GLY A 85 13.62 26.22 3.78
CA GLY A 85 14.74 26.56 2.90
C GLY A 85 16.09 26.08 3.43
N ALA A 86 16.33 26.21 4.74
CA ALA A 86 17.55 25.71 5.37
C ALA A 86 17.66 24.18 5.34
N ALA A 87 16.54 23.47 5.51
CA ALA A 87 16.53 21.99 5.43
C ALA A 87 16.81 21.48 4.02
N LEU A 88 16.39 22.21 2.99
CA LEU A 88 16.54 21.84 1.57
C LEU A 88 17.90 22.19 0.96
N GLN A 89 18.82 22.82 1.70
CA GLN A 89 20.12 23.28 1.17
C GLN A 89 20.97 22.15 0.56
N TYR A 90 20.73 20.88 0.95
CA TYR A 90 21.43 19.71 0.42
C TYR A 90 20.66 19.00 -0.71
N ALA A 91 19.43 19.42 -1.00
CA ALA A 91 18.65 18.86 -2.08
C ALA A 91 19.23 19.28 -3.44
N LYS A 92 19.42 18.34 -4.35
CA LYS A 92 19.85 18.63 -5.73
C LYS A 92 18.80 19.49 -6.45
N LYS A 93 17.52 19.23 -6.16
CA LYS A 93 16.35 19.99 -6.60
C LYS A 93 15.44 20.15 -5.39
N GLY A 94 15.28 21.37 -4.92
CA GLY A 94 14.46 21.67 -3.74
C GLY A 94 13.19 22.39 -4.11
N ARG A 95 12.07 22.06 -3.46
CA ARG A 95 10.78 22.73 -3.57
C ARG A 95 10.31 23.13 -2.17
N ILE A 96 9.83 24.34 -2.01
CA ILE A 96 9.08 24.75 -0.81
C ILE A 96 7.60 24.69 -1.13
N HIS A 97 6.85 23.92 -0.33
CA HIS A 97 5.40 23.80 -0.37
C HIS A 97 4.82 24.71 0.74
N THR A 98 4.27 25.85 0.37
CA THR A 98 3.72 26.83 1.32
C THR A 98 2.30 27.20 0.96
N GLY A 99 1.48 27.59 1.93
CA GLY A 99 0.10 27.94 1.63
C GLY A 99 -0.70 28.41 2.84
N ILE A 100 -1.98 28.67 2.59
CA ILE A 100 -2.89 29.24 3.57
C ILE A 100 -4.33 28.81 3.26
N GLY A 101 -5.18 28.75 4.30
CA GLY A 101 -6.60 28.40 4.17
C GLY A 101 -7.38 29.45 3.39
N VAL A 102 -8.18 28.99 2.41
CA VAL A 102 -8.91 29.85 1.47
C VAL A 102 -10.43 29.71 1.55
N SER A 103 -10.97 28.71 2.26
CA SER A 103 -12.40 28.60 2.45
C SER A 103 -12.94 29.65 3.43
N PRO A 104 -14.23 30.01 3.35
CA PRO A 104 -14.88 30.89 4.34
C PRO A 104 -14.69 30.40 5.78
N TYR A 105 -14.74 29.07 5.99
CA TYR A 105 -14.52 28.45 7.30
C TYR A 105 -13.10 28.73 7.83
N HIS A 106 -12.08 28.54 6.99
CA HIS A 106 -10.71 28.78 7.38
C HIS A 106 -10.43 30.26 7.58
N ILE A 107 -10.93 31.12 6.71
CA ILE A 107 -10.72 32.57 6.82
C ILE A 107 -11.36 33.10 8.12
N GLN A 108 -12.62 32.73 8.37
CA GLN A 108 -13.38 33.28 9.49
C GLN A 108 -12.97 32.67 10.84
N TYR A 109 -12.89 31.34 10.93
CA TYR A 109 -12.76 30.65 12.22
C TYR A 109 -11.33 30.26 12.57
N LYS A 110 -10.54 29.76 11.60
CA LYS A 110 -9.16 29.32 11.81
C LYS A 110 -8.19 30.50 11.82
N LEU A 111 -8.29 31.39 10.83
CA LEU A 111 -7.34 32.47 10.62
C LEU A 111 -7.82 33.83 11.18
N ARG A 112 -9.13 33.97 11.40
CA ARG A 112 -9.77 35.22 11.91
C ARG A 112 -9.31 36.43 11.11
N SER A 113 -9.46 36.34 9.79
CA SER A 113 -8.85 37.24 8.81
C SER A 113 -9.88 37.67 7.77
N THR A 114 -9.44 38.43 6.75
CA THR A 114 -10.25 38.82 5.60
C THR A 114 -9.67 38.19 4.30
N PRO A 115 -10.46 38.08 3.24
CA PRO A 115 -9.99 37.58 1.94
C PRO A 115 -8.77 38.39 1.42
N GLU A 116 -8.76 39.71 1.57
CA GLU A 116 -7.68 40.58 1.13
C GLU A 116 -6.38 40.30 1.90
N ASP A 117 -6.49 40.09 3.22
CA ASP A 117 -5.34 39.72 4.05
C ASP A 117 -4.78 38.35 3.69
N ILE A 118 -5.64 37.36 3.38
CA ILE A 118 -5.23 36.05 2.92
C ILE A 118 -4.43 36.15 1.63
N ILE A 119 -4.89 36.91 0.63
CA ILE A 119 -4.14 37.13 -0.61
C ILE A 119 -2.78 37.79 -0.30
N ARG A 120 -2.76 38.84 0.51
CA ARG A 120 -1.52 39.53 0.89
C ARG A 120 -0.51 38.58 1.53
N ARG A 121 -0.96 37.72 2.46
CA ARG A 121 -0.11 36.73 3.16
C ARG A 121 0.37 35.65 2.21
N GLY A 122 -0.48 35.11 1.34
CA GLY A 122 -0.10 34.13 0.34
C GLY A 122 0.95 34.64 -0.63
N VAL A 123 0.75 35.84 -1.17
CA VAL A 123 1.71 36.52 -2.06
C VAL A 123 3.05 36.78 -1.33
N ALA A 124 3.03 37.24 -0.08
CA ALA A 124 4.24 37.48 0.70
C ALA A 124 5.00 36.14 0.93
N ALA A 125 4.30 35.05 1.27
CA ALA A 125 4.89 33.74 1.50
C ALA A 125 5.60 33.22 0.24
N VAL A 126 4.94 33.27 -0.92
CA VAL A 126 5.56 32.85 -2.19
C VAL A 126 6.80 33.66 -2.51
N LYS A 127 6.72 34.97 -2.44
CA LYS A 127 7.88 35.87 -2.66
C LYS A 127 9.03 35.60 -1.69
N PHE A 128 8.71 35.25 -0.46
CA PHE A 128 9.73 34.96 0.55
C PHE A 128 10.37 33.58 0.27
N ALA A 129 9.56 32.56 -0.09
CA ALA A 129 10.04 31.22 -0.45
C ALA A 129 10.97 31.26 -1.69
N LYS A 130 10.69 32.12 -2.67
CA LYS A 130 11.54 32.34 -3.86
C LYS A 130 12.95 32.82 -3.53
N ARG A 131 13.21 33.27 -2.33
CA ARG A 131 14.58 33.62 -1.89
C ARG A 131 15.46 32.43 -1.60
N PHE A 132 14.87 31.26 -1.38
CA PHE A 132 15.56 30.03 -0.99
C PHE A 132 15.59 29.00 -2.11
N VAL A 133 14.51 28.90 -2.90
CA VAL A 133 14.38 27.91 -3.98
C VAL A 133 13.73 28.54 -5.23
N GLU A 134 14.05 27.99 -6.39
CA GLU A 134 13.43 28.37 -7.66
C GLU A 134 12.01 27.82 -7.81
N ASP A 135 11.75 26.64 -7.23
CA ASP A 135 10.49 25.90 -7.35
C ASP A 135 9.65 26.08 -6.08
N VAL A 136 8.50 26.74 -6.22
CA VAL A 136 7.60 27.04 -5.09
C VAL A 136 6.20 26.56 -5.44
N GLU A 137 5.70 25.65 -4.64
CA GLU A 137 4.33 25.19 -4.68
C GLU A 137 3.47 25.91 -3.65
N PHE A 138 2.33 26.43 -4.09
CA PHE A 138 1.37 27.11 -3.21
C PHE A 138 0.10 26.24 -3.07
N TYR A 139 -0.20 25.81 -1.84
CA TYR A 139 -1.46 25.14 -1.54
C TYR A 139 -2.54 26.12 -1.08
N ALA A 140 -3.70 26.09 -1.74
CA ALA A 140 -4.90 26.80 -1.35
C ALA A 140 -5.74 25.93 -0.41
N GLU A 141 -5.36 25.85 0.89
CA GLU A 141 -5.95 24.90 1.84
C GLU A 141 -7.48 25.04 1.90
N ASP A 142 -8.20 23.90 1.81
CA ASP A 142 -9.65 23.81 1.78
C ASP A 142 -10.30 24.45 0.53
N ALA A 143 -9.59 24.36 -0.61
CA ALA A 143 -10.07 24.88 -1.90
C ALA A 143 -11.37 24.20 -2.36
N GLY A 144 -11.61 22.96 -1.97
CA GLY A 144 -12.85 22.22 -2.26
C GLY A 144 -14.13 22.92 -1.75
N ARG A 145 -13.99 23.81 -0.75
CA ARG A 145 -15.09 24.58 -0.16
C ARG A 145 -14.92 26.11 -0.29
N ALA A 146 -13.97 26.55 -1.11
CA ALA A 146 -13.69 27.96 -1.33
C ALA A 146 -14.71 28.60 -2.29
N GLU A 147 -14.92 29.91 -2.13
CA GLU A 147 -15.66 30.72 -3.10
C GLU A 147 -14.87 30.81 -4.42
N ALA A 148 -15.50 30.46 -5.55
CA ALA A 148 -14.83 30.32 -6.83
C ALA A 148 -14.11 31.59 -7.30
N ASP A 149 -14.70 32.78 -7.11
CA ASP A 149 -14.11 34.04 -7.51
C ASP A 149 -12.88 34.37 -6.66
N PHE A 150 -12.96 34.11 -5.37
CA PHE A 150 -11.84 34.29 -4.45
C PHE A 150 -10.70 33.32 -4.75
N LEU A 151 -11.03 32.04 -4.99
CA LEU A 151 -10.03 31.04 -5.35
C LEU A 151 -9.29 31.44 -6.64
N CYS A 152 -9.99 31.84 -7.69
CA CYS A 152 -9.37 32.31 -8.93
C CYS A 152 -8.46 33.51 -8.66
N LYS A 153 -8.89 34.46 -7.82
CA LYS A 153 -8.11 35.67 -7.52
C LYS A 153 -6.82 35.35 -6.77
N ILE A 154 -6.85 34.53 -5.73
CA ILE A 154 -5.65 34.20 -4.98
C ILE A 154 -4.66 33.41 -5.83
N ILE A 155 -5.14 32.43 -6.65
CA ILE A 155 -4.29 31.67 -7.57
C ILE A 155 -3.60 32.58 -8.58
N GLU A 156 -4.32 33.54 -9.18
CA GLU A 156 -3.74 34.53 -10.09
C GLU A 156 -2.59 35.30 -9.41
N GLU A 157 -2.82 35.79 -8.18
CA GLU A 157 -1.85 36.62 -7.47
C GLU A 157 -0.61 35.85 -6.98
N VAL A 158 -0.76 34.59 -6.54
CA VAL A 158 0.39 33.78 -6.13
C VAL A 158 1.23 33.33 -7.33
N ILE A 159 0.62 33.09 -8.50
CA ILE A 159 1.38 32.84 -9.75
C ILE A 159 2.15 34.09 -10.16
N LYS A 160 1.56 35.28 -10.06
CA LYS A 160 2.28 36.56 -10.29
C LYS A 160 3.45 36.74 -9.32
N ALA A 161 3.31 36.25 -8.09
CA ALA A 161 4.36 36.28 -7.08
C ALA A 161 5.51 35.29 -7.35
N GLY A 162 5.31 34.30 -8.23
CA GLY A 162 6.32 33.35 -8.66
C GLY A 162 6.06 31.88 -8.29
N ALA A 163 4.85 31.53 -7.86
CA ALA A 163 4.48 30.12 -7.68
C ALA A 163 4.58 29.36 -9.01
N THR A 164 5.26 28.22 -9.00
CA THR A 164 5.47 27.34 -10.16
C THR A 164 4.44 26.22 -10.22
N VAL A 165 3.86 25.89 -9.06
CA VAL A 165 2.77 24.92 -8.90
C VAL A 165 1.70 25.51 -7.99
N VAL A 166 0.45 25.28 -8.32
CA VAL A 166 -0.71 25.65 -7.49
C VAL A 166 -1.51 24.40 -7.16
N ASN A 167 -1.48 24.06 -5.88
CA ASN A 167 -2.17 22.88 -5.35
C ASN A 167 -3.56 23.26 -4.86
N ILE A 168 -4.55 22.46 -5.24
CA ILE A 168 -5.98 22.70 -5.00
C ILE A 168 -6.55 21.59 -4.10
N PRO A 169 -6.35 21.67 -2.77
CA PRO A 169 -6.76 20.61 -1.87
C PRO A 169 -8.28 20.50 -1.66
N ASP A 170 -8.81 19.29 -1.78
CA ASP A 170 -10.04 18.88 -1.12
C ASP A 170 -9.69 18.38 0.30
N THR A 171 -9.34 19.33 1.16
CA THR A 171 -8.77 19.09 2.49
C THR A 171 -9.67 18.27 3.41
N THR A 172 -10.97 18.35 3.23
CA THR A 172 -11.96 17.66 4.07
C THR A 172 -12.58 16.44 3.39
N GLY A 173 -12.12 16.09 2.18
CA GLY A 173 -12.65 14.97 1.41
C GLY A 173 -14.16 15.14 1.09
N TYR A 174 -14.59 16.39 0.88
CA TYR A 174 -16.00 16.77 0.74
C TYR A 174 -16.51 16.71 -0.70
N CYS A 175 -15.65 16.95 -1.68
CA CYS A 175 -16.04 17.09 -3.07
C CYS A 175 -16.51 15.76 -3.69
N LEU A 176 -17.47 15.85 -4.59
CA LEU A 176 -17.74 14.81 -5.57
C LEU A 176 -16.87 15.01 -6.83
N PRO A 177 -16.61 13.97 -7.65
CA PRO A 177 -15.69 14.07 -8.79
C PRO A 177 -16.07 15.17 -9.79
N GLU A 178 -17.36 15.34 -10.10
CA GLU A 178 -17.83 16.40 -10.99
C GLU A 178 -17.59 17.80 -10.40
N GLN A 179 -17.79 17.96 -9.09
CA GLN A 179 -17.56 19.23 -8.40
C GLN A 179 -16.06 19.57 -8.40
N TYR A 180 -15.22 18.60 -8.07
CA TYR A 180 -13.78 18.79 -8.04
C TYR A 180 -13.21 19.09 -9.44
N GLY A 181 -13.63 18.34 -10.45
CA GLY A 181 -13.28 18.59 -11.85
C GLY A 181 -13.73 20.00 -12.31
N ALA A 182 -14.91 20.44 -11.90
CA ALA A 182 -15.41 21.80 -12.22
C ALA A 182 -14.54 22.90 -11.59
N ILE A 183 -14.02 22.71 -10.36
CA ILE A 183 -13.07 23.65 -9.73
C ILE A 183 -11.82 23.78 -10.59
N ILE A 184 -11.20 22.66 -11.00
CA ILE A 184 -9.99 22.67 -11.85
C ILE A 184 -10.27 23.33 -13.21
N SER A 185 -11.39 22.99 -13.86
CA SER A 185 -11.81 23.66 -15.11
C SER A 185 -12.03 25.16 -14.94
N SER A 186 -12.64 25.58 -13.83
CA SER A 186 -12.85 27.00 -13.51
C SER A 186 -11.53 27.76 -13.43
N LEU A 187 -10.55 27.22 -12.71
CA LEU A 187 -9.21 27.81 -12.63
C LEU A 187 -8.54 27.89 -13.99
N LYS A 188 -8.57 26.82 -14.78
CA LYS A 188 -7.96 26.77 -16.12
C LYS A 188 -8.55 27.78 -17.07
N ASN A 189 -9.86 28.03 -16.99
CA ASN A 189 -10.57 28.93 -17.89
C ASN A 189 -10.58 30.39 -17.45
N ARG A 190 -10.45 30.67 -16.14
CA ARG A 190 -10.71 31.99 -15.57
C ARG A 190 -9.46 32.71 -15.04
N VAL A 191 -8.38 31.95 -14.73
CA VAL A 191 -7.14 32.54 -14.23
C VAL A 191 -6.24 32.89 -15.42
N PRO A 192 -5.98 34.18 -15.66
CA PRO A 192 -5.35 34.62 -16.93
C PRO A 192 -3.91 34.16 -17.12
N ASN A 193 -3.22 33.85 -16.04
CA ASN A 193 -1.81 33.42 -16.04
C ASN A 193 -1.62 31.97 -15.62
N ILE A 194 -2.65 31.14 -15.68
CA ILE A 194 -2.64 29.76 -15.21
C ILE A 194 -1.60 28.89 -15.91
N ASP A 195 -1.35 29.15 -17.20
CA ASP A 195 -0.38 28.40 -18.00
C ASP A 195 1.09 28.61 -17.57
N ARG A 196 1.34 29.52 -16.62
CA ARG A 196 2.66 29.74 -16.02
C ARG A 196 2.93 28.86 -14.81
N ALA A 197 1.96 28.08 -14.36
CA ALA A 197 2.07 27.16 -13.24
C ALA A 197 1.39 25.83 -13.56
N ILE A 198 1.85 24.77 -12.91
CA ILE A 198 1.19 23.45 -12.93
C ILE A 198 0.03 23.48 -11.92
N ILE A 199 -1.15 22.99 -12.32
CA ILE A 199 -2.24 22.75 -11.37
C ILE A 199 -2.02 21.37 -10.76
N ALA A 200 -1.96 21.31 -9.43
CA ALA A 200 -1.85 20.08 -8.65
C ALA A 200 -3.17 19.75 -7.94
N THR A 201 -3.43 18.46 -7.74
CA THR A 201 -4.54 17.95 -6.95
C THR A 201 -4.03 17.34 -5.65
N HIS A 202 -4.77 17.55 -4.56
CA HIS A 202 -4.58 16.88 -3.28
C HIS A 202 -5.95 16.57 -2.69
N CYS A 203 -6.32 15.29 -2.58
CA CYS A 203 -7.67 14.92 -2.16
C CYS A 203 -7.62 13.95 -0.97
N HIS A 204 -8.37 14.30 0.10
CA HIS A 204 -8.63 13.39 1.21
C HIS A 204 -9.81 12.46 0.95
N ASN A 205 -9.87 11.36 1.69
CA ASN A 205 -10.74 10.22 1.38
C ASN A 205 -11.93 10.07 2.35
N ASP A 206 -12.35 11.15 3.00
CA ASP A 206 -13.40 11.11 4.04
C ASP A 206 -14.74 10.55 3.53
N LEU A 207 -15.09 10.82 2.29
CA LEU A 207 -16.26 10.24 1.62
C LEU A 207 -15.92 9.08 0.66
N GLY A 208 -14.66 8.58 0.64
CA GLY A 208 -14.24 7.52 -0.25
C GLY A 208 -14.04 7.96 -1.70
N MET A 209 -13.85 9.27 -1.96
CA MET A 209 -13.80 9.83 -3.31
C MET A 209 -12.40 10.34 -3.72
N ALA A 210 -11.37 10.20 -2.90
CA ALA A 210 -10.07 10.81 -3.14
C ALA A 210 -9.48 10.45 -4.52
N THR A 211 -9.39 9.16 -4.84
CA THR A 211 -8.89 8.71 -6.14
C THR A 211 -9.76 9.18 -7.30
N ALA A 212 -11.09 9.13 -7.15
CA ALA A 212 -12.03 9.58 -8.18
C ALA A 212 -11.92 11.09 -8.41
N ASN A 213 -11.81 11.89 -7.34
CA ASN A 213 -11.63 13.35 -7.42
C ASN A 213 -10.29 13.68 -8.11
N THR A 214 -9.21 13.00 -7.75
CA THR A 214 -7.89 13.19 -8.38
C THR A 214 -7.92 12.90 -9.86
N VAL A 215 -8.52 11.76 -10.27
CA VAL A 215 -8.66 11.41 -11.69
C VAL A 215 -9.52 12.45 -12.43
N ALA A 216 -10.63 12.91 -11.83
CA ALA A 216 -11.44 13.97 -12.39
C ALA A 216 -10.63 15.28 -12.55
N GLY A 217 -9.80 15.64 -11.56
CA GLY A 217 -8.91 16.79 -11.65
C GLY A 217 -7.93 16.69 -12.83
N VAL A 218 -7.33 15.51 -13.05
CA VAL A 218 -6.45 15.25 -14.20
C VAL A 218 -7.19 15.40 -15.53
N GLN A 219 -8.39 14.84 -15.64
CA GLN A 219 -9.22 14.96 -16.84
C GLN A 219 -9.59 16.42 -17.15
N HIS A 220 -9.68 17.28 -16.13
CA HIS A 220 -10.02 18.70 -16.28
C HIS A 220 -8.79 19.62 -16.32
N GLY A 221 -7.58 19.08 -16.34
CA GLY A 221 -6.38 19.84 -16.66
C GLY A 221 -5.31 19.94 -15.59
N ALA A 222 -5.46 19.27 -14.46
CA ALA A 222 -4.35 19.10 -13.51
C ALA A 222 -3.23 18.24 -14.13
N ARG A 223 -1.98 18.58 -13.81
CA ARG A 223 -0.80 17.87 -14.32
C ARG A 223 0.18 17.46 -13.24
N GLN A 224 -0.17 17.67 -11.97
CA GLN A 224 0.46 17.06 -10.82
C GLN A 224 -0.63 16.46 -9.92
N VAL A 225 -0.33 15.33 -9.31
CA VAL A 225 -1.20 14.67 -8.32
C VAL A 225 -0.42 14.41 -7.06
N GLU A 226 -0.96 14.85 -5.92
CA GLU A 226 -0.41 14.51 -4.61
C GLU A 226 -1.08 13.24 -4.10
N VAL A 227 -0.26 12.27 -3.75
CA VAL A 227 -0.68 10.93 -3.42
C VAL A 227 0.14 10.36 -2.27
N THR A 228 -0.32 9.29 -1.68
CA THR A 228 0.45 8.49 -0.73
C THR A 228 0.43 7.01 -1.12
N ILE A 229 1.46 6.29 -0.74
CA ILE A 229 1.46 4.83 -0.82
C ILE A 229 0.32 4.29 0.08
N ASN A 230 -0.47 3.37 -0.44
CA ASN A 230 -1.63 2.77 0.23
C ASN A 230 -2.77 3.74 0.55
N GLY A 231 -2.69 5.00 0.11
CA GLY A 231 -3.67 6.02 0.45
C GLY A 231 -3.66 6.42 1.94
N ILE A 232 -2.56 6.20 2.66
CA ILE A 232 -2.45 6.60 4.06
C ILE A 232 -2.47 8.13 4.21
N GLY A 233 -2.90 8.63 5.35
CA GLY A 233 -2.95 10.09 5.63
C GLY A 233 -3.96 10.43 6.71
N GLU A 234 -4.08 11.71 6.97
CA GLU A 234 -4.97 12.26 8.00
C GLU A 234 -6.40 11.70 7.88
N ARG A 235 -7.03 11.33 8.98
CA ARG A 235 -8.40 10.78 9.10
C ARG A 235 -8.64 9.51 8.28
N ALA A 236 -9.31 9.62 7.09
CA ALA A 236 -9.61 8.50 6.20
C ALA A 236 -8.54 8.26 5.11
N GLY A 237 -7.49 9.07 5.13
CA GLY A 237 -6.37 8.98 4.21
C GLY A 237 -6.46 9.90 3.00
N ASN A 238 -5.51 9.72 2.10
CA ASN A 238 -5.30 10.49 0.88
C ASN A 238 -5.65 9.68 -0.37
N THR A 239 -5.50 10.31 -1.51
CA THR A 239 -5.45 9.63 -2.80
C THR A 239 -4.32 8.59 -2.80
N SER A 240 -4.65 7.39 -3.23
CA SER A 240 -3.73 6.26 -3.29
C SER A 240 -2.89 6.31 -4.57
N LEU A 241 -1.55 6.28 -4.47
CA LEU A 241 -0.64 6.31 -5.62
C LEU A 241 -0.95 5.19 -6.60
N GLU A 242 -1.02 3.97 -6.10
CA GLU A 242 -1.23 2.76 -6.89
C GLU A 242 -2.56 2.80 -7.66
N GLU A 243 -3.61 3.36 -7.07
CA GLU A 243 -4.93 3.45 -7.71
C GLU A 243 -4.94 4.45 -8.86
N VAL A 244 -4.38 5.66 -8.65
CA VAL A 244 -4.31 6.69 -9.70
C VAL A 244 -3.44 6.24 -10.85
N VAL A 245 -2.25 5.72 -10.55
CA VAL A 245 -1.29 5.29 -11.59
C VAL A 245 -1.88 4.18 -12.44
N MET A 246 -2.50 3.19 -11.82
CA MET A 246 -3.10 2.08 -12.57
C MET A 246 -4.38 2.49 -13.29
N ALA A 247 -5.19 3.39 -12.74
CA ALA A 247 -6.34 3.96 -13.46
C ALA A 247 -5.91 4.66 -14.75
N ILE A 248 -4.85 5.48 -14.70
CA ILE A 248 -4.30 6.15 -15.88
C ILE A 248 -3.72 5.15 -16.88
N LYS A 249 -2.95 4.15 -16.41
CA LYS A 249 -2.38 3.10 -17.27
C LYS A 249 -3.46 2.31 -18.03
N CYS A 250 -4.59 2.02 -17.38
CA CYS A 250 -5.69 1.26 -17.96
C CYS A 250 -6.58 2.07 -18.91
N HIS A 251 -6.57 3.41 -18.82
CA HIS A 251 -7.50 4.26 -19.58
C HIS A 251 -6.77 5.17 -20.58
N GLN A 252 -6.57 4.67 -21.80
CA GLN A 252 -5.95 5.43 -22.90
C GLN A 252 -6.68 6.73 -23.28
N SER A 253 -7.93 6.89 -22.86
CA SER A 253 -8.72 8.11 -23.06
C SER A 253 -8.22 9.30 -22.21
N ILE A 254 -7.42 9.04 -21.18
CA ILE A 254 -6.77 10.07 -20.38
C ILE A 254 -5.38 10.34 -20.99
N PRO A 255 -5.16 11.49 -21.67
CA PRO A 255 -3.98 11.70 -22.51
C PRO A 255 -2.74 12.13 -21.70
N VAL A 256 -2.47 11.44 -20.59
CA VAL A 256 -1.29 11.68 -19.76
C VAL A 256 -0.52 10.36 -19.52
N HIS A 257 0.74 10.47 -19.07
CA HIS A 257 1.55 9.34 -18.67
C HIS A 257 2.35 9.67 -17.40
N THR A 258 2.76 8.65 -16.68
CA THR A 258 3.62 8.75 -15.49
C THR A 258 4.93 7.98 -15.73
N GLU A 259 5.98 8.33 -14.98
CA GLU A 259 7.27 7.64 -14.98
C GLU A 259 7.33 6.51 -13.92
N ILE A 260 6.21 6.17 -13.31
CA ILE A 260 6.15 5.15 -12.26
C ILE A 260 6.48 3.77 -12.84
N VAL A 261 7.43 3.09 -12.20
CA VAL A 261 7.82 1.71 -12.47
C VAL A 261 6.79 0.78 -11.81
N THR A 262 5.66 0.57 -12.47
CA THR A 262 4.48 -0.09 -11.89
C THR A 262 4.77 -1.48 -11.28
N PRO A 263 5.70 -2.32 -11.79
CA PRO A 263 6.06 -3.59 -11.13
C PRO A 263 6.68 -3.45 -9.73
N LYS A 264 7.08 -2.25 -9.32
CA LYS A 264 7.58 -1.98 -7.95
C LYS A 264 6.49 -1.58 -6.96
N ILE A 265 5.26 -1.35 -7.42
CA ILE A 265 4.13 -0.86 -6.61
C ILE A 265 3.88 -1.78 -5.41
N TYR A 266 3.71 -3.08 -5.65
CA TYR A 266 3.39 -4.02 -4.58
C TYR A 266 4.48 -4.08 -3.50
N HIS A 267 5.73 -4.14 -3.90
CA HIS A 267 6.87 -4.16 -2.97
C HIS A 267 6.93 -2.87 -2.13
N THR A 268 6.79 -1.70 -2.75
CA THR A 268 6.77 -0.40 -2.04
C THR A 268 5.59 -0.31 -1.08
N SER A 269 4.41 -0.78 -1.50
CA SER A 269 3.22 -0.86 -0.64
C SER A 269 3.48 -1.69 0.63
N ARG A 270 4.12 -2.86 0.49
CA ARG A 270 4.45 -3.74 1.63
C ARG A 270 5.50 -3.12 2.55
N LEU A 271 6.53 -2.50 1.97
CA LEU A 271 7.57 -1.82 2.73
C LEU A 271 6.99 -0.71 3.62
N VAL A 272 6.17 0.17 3.04
CA VAL A 272 5.53 1.28 3.78
C VAL A 272 4.57 0.72 4.85
N SER A 273 3.74 -0.27 4.50
CA SER A 273 2.84 -0.93 5.46
C SER A 273 3.58 -1.51 6.66
N LYS A 274 4.73 -2.16 6.42
CA LYS A 274 5.57 -2.76 7.47
C LYS A 274 6.21 -1.70 8.37
N LEU A 275 6.85 -0.69 7.78
CA LEU A 275 7.57 0.34 8.55
C LEU A 275 6.63 1.24 9.34
N MET A 276 5.48 1.58 8.78
CA MET A 276 4.48 2.42 9.44
C MET A 276 3.51 1.63 10.33
N ASN A 277 3.68 0.31 10.43
CA ASN A 277 2.78 -0.56 11.19
C ASN A 277 1.29 -0.35 10.83
N MET A 278 1.01 -0.08 9.55
CA MET A 278 -0.33 0.18 9.02
C MET A 278 -0.70 -0.92 8.00
N PRO A 279 -1.37 -1.99 8.41
CA PRO A 279 -1.69 -3.11 7.53
C PRO A 279 -2.59 -2.70 6.37
N VAL A 280 -2.26 -3.16 5.17
CA VAL A 280 -3.11 -2.97 3.99
C VAL A 280 -4.36 -3.81 4.11
N GLN A 281 -5.53 -3.21 3.92
CA GLN A 281 -6.80 -3.93 3.93
C GLN A 281 -6.79 -5.07 2.89
N PRO A 282 -7.32 -6.26 3.21
CA PRO A 282 -7.30 -7.40 2.27
C PRO A 282 -7.95 -7.12 0.92
N ASN A 283 -8.97 -6.29 0.90
CA ASN A 283 -9.72 -5.89 -0.30
C ASN A 283 -9.29 -4.52 -0.87
N LYS A 284 -8.15 -3.96 -0.42
CA LYS A 284 -7.60 -2.73 -0.99
C LYS A 284 -7.36 -2.94 -2.49
N ALA A 285 -7.80 -1.99 -3.30
CA ALA A 285 -7.55 -2.05 -4.73
C ALA A 285 -6.04 -2.14 -5.02
N ILE A 286 -5.66 -2.85 -6.07
CA ILE A 286 -4.31 -3.04 -6.60
C ILE A 286 -3.37 -3.83 -5.68
N VAL A 287 -3.25 -3.49 -4.40
CA VAL A 287 -2.22 -4.03 -3.48
C VAL A 287 -2.78 -4.90 -2.36
N GLY A 288 -4.10 -4.99 -2.19
CA GLY A 288 -4.70 -5.89 -1.20
C GLY A 288 -4.47 -7.36 -1.56
N ARG A 289 -4.33 -8.23 -0.57
CA ARG A 289 -4.10 -9.66 -0.82
C ARG A 289 -5.21 -10.34 -1.62
N ASN A 290 -6.44 -9.78 -1.61
CA ASN A 290 -7.58 -10.30 -2.36
C ASN A 290 -7.75 -9.63 -3.73
N ALA A 291 -6.93 -8.63 -4.06
CA ALA A 291 -7.10 -7.85 -5.30
C ALA A 291 -7.01 -8.72 -6.56
N PHE A 292 -6.24 -9.82 -6.50
CA PHE A 292 -6.06 -10.80 -7.57
C PHE A 292 -6.41 -12.22 -7.10
N ALA A 293 -7.42 -12.36 -6.22
CA ALA A 293 -7.87 -13.65 -5.70
C ALA A 293 -9.31 -13.94 -6.13
N HIS A 294 -9.55 -15.12 -6.69
CA HIS A 294 -10.84 -15.55 -7.16
C HIS A 294 -11.37 -16.73 -6.34
N SER A 295 -12.55 -16.57 -5.75
CA SER A 295 -13.24 -17.59 -4.94
C SER A 295 -14.58 -18.04 -5.52
N SER A 296 -15.16 -17.29 -6.46
CA SER A 296 -16.41 -17.64 -7.14
C SER A 296 -16.14 -18.61 -8.31
N GLY A 297 -16.87 -19.71 -8.38
CA GLY A 297 -16.68 -20.71 -9.44
C GLY A 297 -16.85 -20.15 -10.86
N ILE A 298 -17.78 -19.21 -11.07
CA ILE A 298 -17.98 -18.56 -12.37
C ILE A 298 -16.76 -17.70 -12.73
N HIS A 299 -16.22 -16.94 -11.78
CA HIS A 299 -15.02 -16.12 -12.01
C HIS A 299 -13.80 -17.01 -12.25
N GLN A 300 -13.62 -18.07 -11.44
CA GLN A 300 -12.53 -19.03 -11.58
C GLN A 300 -12.51 -19.68 -12.96
N ASP A 301 -13.64 -20.20 -13.43
CA ASP A 301 -13.78 -20.78 -14.76
C ASP A 301 -13.48 -19.75 -15.87
N GLY A 302 -13.96 -18.52 -15.70
CA GLY A 302 -13.71 -17.43 -16.64
C GLY A 302 -12.23 -17.04 -16.74
N VAL A 303 -11.55 -16.85 -15.59
CA VAL A 303 -10.12 -16.52 -15.55
C VAL A 303 -9.26 -17.64 -16.13
N LEU A 304 -9.57 -18.91 -15.80
CA LEU A 304 -8.85 -20.06 -16.34
C LEU A 304 -8.99 -20.20 -17.86
N LYS A 305 -10.12 -19.77 -18.45
CA LYS A 305 -10.32 -19.73 -19.91
C LYS A 305 -9.59 -18.56 -20.55
N HIS A 306 -9.73 -17.37 -19.99
CA HIS A 306 -9.06 -16.16 -20.44
C HIS A 306 -9.07 -15.14 -19.31
N ARG A 307 -7.90 -14.67 -18.89
CA ARG A 307 -7.74 -13.76 -17.74
C ARG A 307 -8.61 -12.52 -17.84
N GLU A 308 -8.62 -11.86 -18.99
CA GLU A 308 -9.34 -10.59 -19.22
C GLU A 308 -10.88 -10.70 -19.08
N ASN A 309 -11.42 -11.90 -18.89
CA ASN A 309 -12.84 -12.06 -18.55
C ASN A 309 -13.20 -11.41 -17.20
N TYR A 310 -12.22 -11.34 -16.27
CA TYR A 310 -12.45 -10.79 -14.91
C TYR A 310 -11.29 -9.99 -14.36
N GLU A 311 -10.18 -9.85 -15.08
CA GLU A 311 -9.01 -9.08 -14.66
C GLU A 311 -8.66 -8.03 -15.73
N ILE A 312 -8.70 -6.76 -15.34
CA ILE A 312 -8.34 -5.61 -16.19
C ILE A 312 -6.85 -5.25 -16.08
N ILE A 313 -6.14 -5.85 -15.12
CA ILE A 313 -4.72 -5.61 -14.82
C ILE A 313 -4.03 -6.96 -14.73
N ASP A 314 -2.85 -7.09 -15.37
CA ASP A 314 -1.97 -8.23 -15.10
C ASP A 314 -1.36 -8.07 -13.71
N PRO A 315 -1.45 -9.07 -12.80
CA PRO A 315 -0.77 -9.02 -11.51
C PRO A 315 0.71 -8.63 -11.61
N LYS A 316 1.39 -9.09 -12.66
CA LYS A 316 2.80 -8.78 -12.94
C LYS A 316 3.04 -7.30 -13.20
N ASP A 317 2.04 -6.60 -13.72
CA ASP A 317 2.12 -5.15 -13.95
C ASP A 317 2.30 -4.34 -12.67
N VAL A 318 1.96 -4.93 -11.52
CA VAL A 318 2.09 -4.30 -10.20
C VAL A 318 3.07 -5.02 -9.28
N GLY A 319 3.78 -6.06 -9.79
CA GLY A 319 4.80 -6.80 -9.06
C GLY A 319 4.28 -8.01 -8.30
N ILE A 320 3.09 -8.52 -8.64
CA ILE A 320 2.52 -9.76 -8.11
C ILE A 320 2.74 -10.87 -9.14
N ALA A 321 3.26 -12.02 -8.70
CA ALA A 321 3.67 -13.08 -9.63
C ALA A 321 2.51 -13.64 -10.47
N GLU A 322 1.36 -13.92 -9.83
CA GLU A 322 0.18 -14.51 -10.46
C GLU A 322 -1.08 -14.30 -9.61
N SER A 323 -2.25 -14.50 -10.24
CA SER A 323 -3.54 -14.51 -9.56
C SER A 323 -3.73 -15.78 -8.77
N THR A 324 -4.47 -15.72 -7.66
CA THR A 324 -4.72 -16.86 -6.79
C THR A 324 -6.14 -17.41 -7.00
N ILE A 325 -6.27 -18.69 -7.29
CA ILE A 325 -7.54 -19.43 -7.28
C ILE A 325 -7.73 -20.02 -5.88
N VAL A 326 -8.74 -19.56 -5.15
CA VAL A 326 -9.00 -20.02 -3.78
C VAL A 326 -10.14 -21.03 -3.79
N LEU A 327 -9.89 -22.28 -3.34
CA LEU A 327 -10.92 -23.31 -3.27
C LEU A 327 -11.86 -23.06 -2.08
N THR A 328 -13.16 -23.05 -2.38
CA THR A 328 -14.26 -22.89 -1.42
C THR A 328 -15.44 -23.77 -1.84
N ALA A 329 -16.47 -23.89 -1.02
CA ALA A 329 -17.73 -24.55 -1.37
C ALA A 329 -18.43 -23.95 -2.62
N ARG A 330 -17.98 -22.77 -3.09
CA ARG A 330 -18.51 -22.10 -4.30
C ARG A 330 -17.62 -22.35 -5.53
N SER A 331 -16.51 -23.05 -5.39
CA SER A 331 -15.61 -23.37 -6.50
C SER A 331 -16.23 -24.40 -7.44
N GLY A 332 -16.03 -24.16 -8.74
CA GLY A 332 -16.50 -25.10 -9.78
C GLY A 332 -15.49 -26.22 -10.07
N ARG A 333 -15.89 -27.18 -10.90
CA ARG A 333 -15.03 -28.29 -11.34
C ARG A 333 -13.73 -27.83 -12.00
N ALA A 334 -13.75 -26.70 -12.74
CA ALA A 334 -12.56 -26.15 -13.38
C ALA A 334 -11.50 -25.72 -12.37
N ALA A 335 -11.90 -25.08 -11.27
CA ALA A 335 -10.98 -24.69 -10.21
C ALA A 335 -10.39 -25.90 -9.48
N LEU A 336 -11.22 -26.89 -9.15
CA LEU A 336 -10.74 -28.15 -8.57
C LEU A 336 -9.74 -28.84 -9.50
N LYS A 337 -10.09 -29.00 -10.79
CA LYS A 337 -9.20 -29.58 -11.80
C LYS A 337 -7.87 -28.84 -11.87
N HIS A 338 -7.89 -27.51 -11.93
CA HIS A 338 -6.66 -26.67 -11.92
C HIS A 338 -5.73 -27.00 -10.73
N HIS A 339 -6.29 -27.12 -9.52
CA HIS A 339 -5.50 -27.48 -8.35
C HIS A 339 -5.00 -28.93 -8.39
N LEU A 340 -5.81 -29.88 -8.89
CA LEU A 340 -5.40 -31.25 -9.05
C LEU A 340 -4.30 -31.43 -10.11
N ASP A 341 -4.42 -30.72 -11.24
CA ASP A 341 -3.41 -30.71 -12.30
C ASP A 341 -2.07 -30.15 -11.76
N ALA A 342 -2.11 -29.09 -10.95
CA ALA A 342 -0.93 -28.53 -10.27
C ALA A 342 -0.29 -29.53 -9.27
N LEU A 343 -1.06 -30.49 -8.75
CA LEU A 343 -0.58 -31.58 -7.91
C LEU A 343 -0.14 -32.83 -8.70
N GLY A 344 -0.15 -32.76 -10.04
CA GLY A 344 0.16 -33.88 -10.93
C GLY A 344 -0.94 -34.98 -10.96
N VAL A 345 -2.17 -34.58 -10.65
CA VAL A 345 -3.34 -35.46 -10.67
C VAL A 345 -4.23 -35.08 -11.84
N GLU A 346 -4.15 -35.80 -12.93
CA GLU A 346 -4.99 -35.59 -14.10
C GLU A 346 -6.27 -36.43 -13.98
N LEU A 347 -7.42 -35.79 -13.84
CA LEU A 347 -8.74 -36.40 -13.79
C LEU A 347 -9.67 -35.76 -14.82
N GLU A 348 -10.48 -36.59 -15.46
CA GLU A 348 -11.50 -36.15 -16.42
C GLU A 348 -12.80 -36.98 -16.30
N GLY A 349 -13.86 -36.49 -16.93
CA GLY A 349 -15.13 -37.22 -17.05
C GLY A 349 -15.76 -37.57 -15.70
N GLU A 350 -16.08 -38.83 -15.52
CA GLU A 350 -16.76 -39.38 -14.34
C GLU A 350 -15.87 -39.28 -13.09
N ALA A 351 -14.59 -39.62 -13.19
CA ALA A 351 -13.66 -39.57 -12.05
C ALA A 351 -13.53 -38.14 -11.46
N LEU A 352 -13.46 -37.13 -12.32
CA LEU A 352 -13.46 -35.73 -11.86
C LEU A 352 -14.80 -35.35 -11.21
N ARG A 353 -15.91 -35.90 -11.69
CA ARG A 353 -17.23 -35.63 -11.11
C ARG A 353 -17.36 -36.21 -9.70
N GLU A 354 -16.94 -37.43 -9.49
CA GLU A 354 -16.97 -38.12 -8.18
C GLU A 354 -16.11 -37.38 -7.16
N VAL A 355 -14.88 -36.99 -7.53
CA VAL A 355 -13.98 -36.22 -6.67
C VAL A 355 -14.56 -34.85 -6.39
N TYR A 356 -15.22 -34.21 -7.37
CA TYR A 356 -15.85 -32.90 -7.16
C TYR A 356 -17.03 -32.98 -6.19
N GLU A 357 -17.86 -34.00 -6.24
CA GLU A 357 -18.95 -34.22 -5.29
C GLU A 357 -18.42 -34.44 -3.86
N ALA A 358 -17.36 -35.21 -3.70
CA ALA A 358 -16.69 -35.38 -2.41
C ALA A 358 -16.02 -34.08 -1.91
N PHE A 359 -15.41 -33.29 -2.82
CA PHE A 359 -14.84 -32.00 -2.53
C PHE A 359 -15.90 -31.03 -2.01
N LEU A 360 -17.09 -30.98 -2.59
CA LEU A 360 -18.16 -30.07 -2.10
C LEU A 360 -18.59 -30.42 -0.67
N LEU A 361 -18.75 -31.70 -0.37
CA LEU A 361 -19.08 -32.16 0.99
C LEU A 361 -18.00 -31.73 2.01
N LEU A 362 -16.74 -31.84 1.63
CA LEU A 362 -15.63 -31.39 2.47
C LEU A 362 -15.62 -29.88 2.64
N ALA A 363 -15.79 -29.13 1.53
CA ALA A 363 -15.75 -27.67 1.53
C ALA A 363 -16.94 -27.01 2.27
N ASP A 364 -18.06 -27.70 2.43
CA ASP A 364 -19.19 -27.26 3.26
C ASP A 364 -18.86 -27.34 4.77
N THR A 365 -17.97 -28.19 5.16
CA THR A 365 -17.60 -28.41 6.58
C THR A 365 -16.26 -27.77 6.94
N LYS A 366 -15.37 -27.59 5.96
CA LYS A 366 -14.00 -27.08 6.14
C LYS A 366 -13.78 -25.82 5.30
N ARG A 367 -13.38 -24.72 5.95
CA ARG A 367 -13.15 -23.41 5.27
C ARG A 367 -11.92 -23.39 4.39
N ASP A 368 -10.84 -24.02 4.84
CA ASP A 368 -9.54 -23.97 4.19
C ASP A 368 -9.21 -25.36 3.67
N ILE A 369 -9.34 -25.56 2.35
CA ILE A 369 -9.03 -26.81 1.70
C ILE A 369 -7.53 -26.88 1.43
N THR A 370 -6.88 -27.85 2.04
CA THR A 370 -5.44 -28.07 1.95
C THR A 370 -5.06 -29.01 0.82
N ARG A 371 -3.78 -29.03 0.45
CA ARG A 371 -3.22 -30.01 -0.49
C ARG A 371 -3.48 -31.45 -0.02
N LYS A 372 -3.34 -31.71 1.29
CA LYS A 372 -3.61 -33.05 1.88
C LYS A 372 -5.05 -33.46 1.63
N ASP A 373 -5.99 -32.58 1.88
CA ASP A 373 -7.42 -32.86 1.63
C ASP A 373 -7.68 -33.24 0.18
N LEU A 374 -7.08 -32.53 -0.79
CA LEU A 374 -7.26 -32.82 -2.19
C LEU A 374 -6.68 -34.20 -2.57
N LEU A 375 -5.51 -34.54 -2.04
CA LEU A 375 -4.86 -35.83 -2.30
C LEU A 375 -5.61 -36.98 -1.63
N GLU A 376 -6.18 -36.79 -0.44
CA GLU A 376 -7.05 -37.77 0.20
C GLU A 376 -8.32 -38.02 -0.62
N LEU A 377 -8.95 -36.96 -1.14
CA LEU A 377 -10.14 -37.08 -2.00
C LEU A 377 -9.90 -37.92 -3.26
N VAL A 378 -8.71 -37.89 -3.83
CA VAL A 378 -8.37 -38.70 -5.02
C VAL A 378 -7.84 -40.08 -4.68
N GLY A 379 -7.79 -40.48 -3.40
CA GLY A 379 -7.32 -41.78 -2.95
C GLY A 379 -5.84 -42.05 -3.21
N LYS A 380 -5.06 -41.02 -3.51
CA LYS A 380 -3.61 -41.12 -3.62
C LYS A 380 -3.00 -41.01 -2.23
N PHE A 381 -2.28 -42.06 -1.81
CA PHE A 381 -1.38 -41.93 -0.68
C PHE A 381 -0.37 -40.81 -1.01
N ILE A 382 -0.30 -39.82 -0.13
CA ILE A 382 0.74 -38.79 -0.18
C ILE A 382 2.05 -39.58 -0.12
N ASP A 383 3.02 -39.24 -0.95
CA ASP A 383 4.41 -39.59 -0.65
C ASP A 383 4.76 -38.88 0.64
N GLU A 384 4.56 -39.56 1.77
CA GLU A 384 4.74 -39.04 3.12
C GLU A 384 6.19 -38.66 3.40
N SER A 385 7.13 -38.99 2.49
CA SER A 385 8.57 -38.83 2.74
C SER A 385 8.99 -37.41 3.02
N ASN A 386 8.19 -36.39 2.65
CA ASN A 386 8.54 -34.97 2.82
C ASN A 386 7.40 -34.12 3.43
N PHE A 387 6.29 -34.72 3.85
CA PHE A 387 5.20 -33.98 4.49
C PHE A 387 5.58 -33.65 5.95
N ILE A 388 5.37 -32.39 6.34
CA ILE A 388 5.67 -31.90 7.67
C ILE A 388 4.37 -31.87 8.47
N GLU A 389 4.34 -32.58 9.59
CA GLU A 389 3.21 -32.60 10.52
C GLU A 389 3.65 -32.08 11.90
N LEU A 390 2.90 -31.13 12.44
CA LEU A 390 3.20 -30.56 13.76
C LEU A 390 2.59 -31.47 14.84
N GLU A 391 3.43 -32.20 15.57
CA GLU A 391 3.01 -33.13 16.62
C GLU A 391 2.84 -32.46 17.97
N GLN A 392 3.87 -31.71 18.40
CA GLN A 392 3.85 -31.05 19.71
C GLN A 392 4.59 -29.72 19.70
N VAL A 393 4.06 -28.76 20.47
CA VAL A 393 4.71 -27.49 20.76
C VAL A 393 4.67 -27.28 22.26
N HIS A 394 5.84 -27.06 22.86
CA HIS A 394 5.99 -26.59 24.23
C HIS A 394 6.75 -25.26 24.20
N TYR A 395 6.27 -24.26 24.89
CA TYR A 395 6.96 -22.98 24.97
C TYR A 395 6.88 -22.39 26.40
N SER A 396 7.86 -21.57 26.74
CA SER A 396 7.93 -20.81 27.98
C SER A 396 8.36 -19.40 27.68
N SER A 397 7.84 -18.42 28.42
CA SER A 397 8.20 -17.01 28.34
C SER A 397 8.78 -16.44 29.64
N ASP A 398 9.24 -17.28 30.53
CA ASP A 398 9.93 -16.88 31.76
C ASP A 398 11.38 -16.43 31.46
N GLY A 399 11.57 -15.12 31.26
CA GLY A 399 12.83 -14.53 30.82
C GLY A 399 12.96 -14.56 29.29
N GLU A 400 13.98 -15.26 28.77
CA GLU A 400 14.14 -15.49 27.34
C GLU A 400 13.12 -16.52 26.85
N ALA A 401 12.35 -16.18 25.81
CA ALA A 401 11.35 -17.11 25.29
C ALA A 401 12.03 -18.35 24.69
N THR A 402 11.59 -19.52 25.12
CA THR A 402 12.11 -20.82 24.66
C THR A 402 10.99 -21.68 24.13
N ALA A 403 11.21 -22.37 23.01
CA ALA A 403 10.26 -23.33 22.48
C ALA A 403 10.94 -24.66 22.12
N ARG A 404 10.22 -25.76 22.40
CA ARG A 404 10.54 -27.11 21.94
C ARG A 404 9.43 -27.60 21.03
N VAL A 405 9.80 -27.93 19.80
CA VAL A 405 8.86 -28.38 18.75
C VAL A 405 9.21 -29.82 18.35
N THR A 406 8.17 -30.64 18.23
CA THR A 406 8.25 -31.96 17.64
C THR A 406 7.52 -31.93 16.29
N LEU A 407 8.24 -32.21 15.21
CA LEU A 407 7.69 -32.40 13.88
C LEU A 407 7.82 -33.85 13.45
N LYS A 408 6.82 -34.34 12.75
CA LYS A 408 6.91 -35.53 11.94
C LYS A 408 7.22 -35.11 10.51
N VAL A 409 8.41 -35.43 10.03
CA VAL A 409 8.84 -35.16 8.64
C VAL A 409 8.91 -36.51 7.94
N GLY A 410 7.95 -36.76 7.04
CA GLY A 410 7.74 -38.07 6.50
C GLY A 410 7.44 -39.11 7.60
N ASN A 411 8.25 -40.14 7.68
CA ASN A 411 8.10 -41.19 8.71
C ASN A 411 8.98 -40.99 9.96
N SER A 412 9.69 -39.88 10.05
CA SER A 412 10.62 -39.65 11.18
C SER A 412 10.13 -38.49 12.09
N LEU A 413 10.19 -38.74 13.41
CA LEU A 413 9.98 -37.70 14.42
C LEU A 413 11.29 -36.95 14.66
N GLN A 414 11.23 -35.64 14.54
CA GLN A 414 12.36 -34.75 14.78
C GLN A 414 11.97 -33.71 15.87
N VAL A 415 12.90 -33.42 16.75
CA VAL A 415 12.69 -32.51 17.87
C VAL A 415 13.78 -31.46 17.86
N ALA A 416 13.39 -30.21 17.98
CA ALA A 416 14.33 -29.10 18.16
C ALA A 416 13.86 -28.17 19.26
N THR A 417 14.85 -27.45 19.83
CA THR A 417 14.61 -26.40 20.81
C THR A 417 15.33 -25.14 20.32
N ALA A 418 14.63 -24.00 20.41
CA ALA A 418 15.21 -22.71 20.06
C ALA A 418 14.75 -21.63 21.05
N THR A 419 15.52 -20.52 21.09
CA THR A 419 15.19 -19.31 21.81
C THR A 419 14.81 -18.20 20.85
N GLY A 420 14.01 -17.26 21.32
CA GLY A 420 13.54 -16.15 20.49
C GLY A 420 13.20 -14.90 21.30
N VAL A 421 12.92 -13.80 20.60
CA VAL A 421 12.47 -12.54 21.22
C VAL A 421 11.06 -12.64 21.82
N GLY A 422 10.33 -13.71 21.47
CA GLY A 422 9.02 -14.07 21.99
C GLY A 422 8.65 -15.51 21.65
N PRO A 423 7.55 -16.06 22.24
CA PRO A 423 7.18 -17.46 22.07
C PRO A 423 6.97 -17.88 20.61
N VAL A 424 6.34 -17.02 19.80
CA VAL A 424 6.15 -17.29 18.36
C VAL A 424 7.48 -17.38 17.63
N ASP A 425 8.39 -16.41 17.82
CA ASP A 425 9.72 -16.41 17.21
C ASP A 425 10.53 -17.64 17.62
N ALA A 426 10.48 -18.04 18.89
CA ALA A 426 11.14 -19.25 19.37
C ALA A 426 10.60 -20.52 18.69
N VAL A 427 9.27 -20.62 18.52
CA VAL A 427 8.63 -21.77 17.84
C VAL A 427 9.01 -21.82 16.36
N LEU A 428 8.93 -20.70 15.64
CA LEU A 428 9.28 -20.66 14.22
C LEU A 428 10.75 -21.05 14.01
N LYS A 429 11.68 -20.53 14.81
CA LYS A 429 13.10 -20.89 14.79
C LYS A 429 13.33 -22.37 15.08
N ALA A 430 12.58 -22.98 16.00
CA ALA A 430 12.67 -24.42 16.25
C ALA A 430 12.22 -25.23 15.04
N ILE A 431 11.14 -24.80 14.35
CA ILE A 431 10.68 -25.45 13.10
C ILE A 431 11.74 -25.28 12.01
N GLU A 432 12.27 -24.08 11.82
CA GLU A 432 13.31 -23.79 10.82
C GLU A 432 14.58 -24.60 11.04
N SER A 433 14.96 -24.83 12.29
CA SER A 433 16.16 -25.66 12.59
C SER A 433 15.99 -27.14 12.19
N ILE A 434 14.76 -27.64 12.14
CA ILE A 434 14.44 -29.00 11.69
C ILE A 434 14.39 -29.06 10.15
N VAL A 435 13.62 -28.12 9.55
CA VAL A 435 13.25 -28.20 8.13
C VAL A 435 14.25 -27.48 7.23
N GLN A 436 14.98 -26.50 7.77
CA GLN A 436 15.94 -25.64 7.05
C GLN A 436 15.39 -25.09 5.71
N PRO A 437 14.22 -24.43 5.73
CA PRO A 437 13.46 -24.14 4.51
C PRO A 437 14.07 -23.03 3.65
N GLN A 438 15.00 -22.21 4.20
CA GLN A 438 15.55 -21.02 3.55
C GLN A 438 14.43 -20.11 2.97
N VAL A 439 13.50 -19.73 3.82
CA VAL A 439 12.36 -18.86 3.49
C VAL A 439 12.46 -17.53 4.23
N GLU A 440 11.88 -16.48 3.66
CA GLU A 440 11.65 -15.21 4.35
C GLU A 440 10.19 -15.12 4.76
N LEU A 441 9.92 -14.81 6.04
CA LEU A 441 8.59 -14.49 6.52
C LEU A 441 8.27 -13.03 6.18
N GLU A 442 7.52 -12.81 5.09
CA GLU A 442 7.19 -11.48 4.61
C GLU A 442 5.96 -10.89 5.31
N GLU A 443 4.95 -11.70 5.59
CA GLU A 443 3.72 -11.25 6.27
C GLU A 443 3.31 -12.22 7.37
N PHE A 444 3.01 -11.66 8.54
CA PHE A 444 2.47 -12.38 9.69
C PHE A 444 1.29 -11.58 10.23
N LEU A 445 0.08 -12.08 10.01
CA LEU A 445 -1.15 -11.42 10.43
C LEU A 445 -1.92 -12.29 11.40
N ILE A 446 -2.28 -11.71 12.53
CA ILE A 446 -3.13 -12.34 13.54
C ILE A 446 -4.45 -11.58 13.58
N GLN A 447 -5.56 -12.30 13.46
CA GLN A 447 -6.90 -11.76 13.60
C GLN A 447 -7.63 -12.48 14.74
N ALA A 448 -8.00 -11.73 15.78
CA ALA A 448 -8.99 -12.14 16.76
C ALA A 448 -10.33 -11.47 16.39
N ILE A 449 -11.41 -12.23 16.31
CA ILE A 449 -12.68 -11.73 15.71
C ILE A 449 -13.76 -11.52 16.76
N THR A 450 -13.53 -11.69 18.06
CA THR A 450 -14.61 -11.61 19.04
C THR A 450 -14.35 -10.82 20.31
N GLN A 451 -15.38 -10.80 21.17
CA GLN A 451 -15.47 -9.97 22.38
C GLN A 451 -15.03 -10.70 23.67
N GLY A 452 -14.33 -11.84 23.57
CA GLY A 452 -13.91 -12.65 24.72
C GLY A 452 -12.45 -13.06 24.67
N SER A 453 -11.89 -13.50 25.80
CA SER A 453 -10.51 -14.00 25.93
C SER A 453 -10.34 -15.47 25.50
N ASP A 454 -11.43 -16.15 25.16
CA ASP A 454 -11.53 -17.57 24.81
C ASP A 454 -11.75 -17.82 23.31
N ASP A 455 -11.55 -16.80 22.49
CA ASP A 455 -11.76 -16.88 21.05
C ASP A 455 -10.59 -17.51 20.29
N VAL A 456 -10.90 -17.92 19.06
CA VAL A 456 -9.97 -18.57 18.15
C VAL A 456 -9.16 -17.51 17.39
N ALA A 457 -7.86 -17.48 17.65
CA ALA A 457 -6.94 -16.68 16.84
C ALA A 457 -6.81 -17.29 15.42
N LYS A 458 -7.00 -16.46 14.40
CA LYS A 458 -6.72 -16.80 13.01
C LYS A 458 -5.39 -16.23 12.60
N VAL A 459 -4.49 -17.08 12.16
CA VAL A 459 -3.15 -16.69 11.74
C VAL A 459 -3.01 -16.88 10.25
N HIS A 460 -2.50 -15.86 9.58
CA HIS A 460 -2.11 -15.88 8.19
C HIS A 460 -0.62 -15.58 8.09
N MET A 461 0.10 -16.38 7.33
CA MET A 461 1.51 -16.14 7.06
C MET A 461 1.76 -16.15 5.56
N ARG A 462 2.71 -15.33 5.11
CA ARG A 462 3.25 -15.35 3.78
C ARG A 462 4.74 -15.55 3.84
N LEU A 463 5.19 -16.65 3.28
CA LEU A 463 6.61 -16.96 3.14
C LEU A 463 7.05 -16.69 1.70
N ILE A 464 8.26 -16.19 1.54
CA ILE A 464 8.89 -16.04 0.22
C ILE A 464 10.02 -17.05 0.10
N LYS A 465 10.04 -17.78 -1.02
CA LYS A 465 11.17 -18.64 -1.43
C LYS A 465 11.39 -18.50 -2.92
N SER A 466 12.62 -18.19 -3.34
CA SER A 466 12.97 -17.99 -4.76
C SER A 466 12.00 -17.02 -5.47
N ASP A 467 11.70 -15.89 -4.83
CA ASP A 467 10.76 -14.84 -5.28
C ASP A 467 9.30 -15.29 -5.44
N LYS A 468 8.94 -16.49 -4.94
CA LYS A 468 7.56 -16.99 -4.97
C LYS A 468 6.92 -16.94 -3.59
N PRO A 469 5.67 -16.47 -3.47
CA PRO A 469 4.94 -16.45 -2.22
C PRO A 469 4.27 -17.78 -1.92
N TYR A 470 4.32 -18.21 -0.66
CA TYR A 470 3.60 -19.38 -0.12
C TYR A 470 2.78 -18.94 1.08
N TYR A 471 1.48 -19.16 1.04
CA TYR A 471 0.55 -18.69 2.08
C TYR A 471 0.19 -19.81 3.03
N GLY A 472 0.29 -19.56 4.33
CA GLY A 472 -0.14 -20.46 5.40
C GLY A 472 -1.27 -19.88 6.22
N PHE A 473 -2.20 -20.76 6.63
CA PHE A 473 -3.38 -20.38 7.40
C PHE A 473 -3.61 -21.40 8.51
N ALA A 474 -3.94 -20.92 9.70
CA ALA A 474 -4.38 -21.75 10.79
C ALA A 474 -5.30 -21.01 11.73
N SER A 475 -6.07 -21.77 12.52
CA SER A 475 -6.96 -21.24 13.54
C SER A 475 -6.85 -22.07 14.81
N ASN A 476 -6.53 -21.45 15.93
CA ASN A 476 -6.43 -22.11 17.22
C ASN A 476 -6.75 -21.13 18.36
N GLN A 477 -7.19 -21.63 19.51
CA GLN A 477 -7.34 -20.79 20.73
C GLN A 477 -5.97 -20.32 21.26
N ASP A 478 -4.93 -21.14 21.07
CA ASP A 478 -3.55 -20.75 21.37
C ASP A 478 -2.92 -20.10 20.12
N ILE A 479 -2.58 -18.81 20.24
CA ILE A 479 -2.00 -17.99 19.17
C ILE A 479 -0.62 -18.50 18.73
N VAL A 480 0.16 -19.07 19.67
CA VAL A 480 1.48 -19.62 19.38
C VAL A 480 1.34 -20.90 18.57
N LEU A 481 0.40 -21.76 18.95
CA LEU A 481 0.08 -22.98 18.22
C LEU A 481 -0.51 -22.67 16.84
N ALA A 482 -1.43 -21.70 16.75
CA ALA A 482 -1.95 -21.23 15.46
C ALA A 482 -0.83 -20.74 14.54
N SER A 483 0.15 -20.01 15.09
CA SER A 483 1.31 -19.52 14.33
C SER A 483 2.18 -20.67 13.82
N ALA A 484 2.48 -21.65 14.65
CA ALA A 484 3.22 -22.85 14.27
C ALA A 484 2.51 -23.63 13.15
N GLN A 485 1.20 -23.83 13.28
CA GLN A 485 0.37 -24.52 12.30
C GLN A 485 0.31 -23.76 10.96
N ALA A 486 0.16 -22.43 10.98
CA ALA A 486 0.16 -21.62 9.77
C ALA A 486 1.53 -21.66 9.06
N PHE A 487 2.62 -21.63 9.81
CA PHE A 487 3.96 -21.74 9.26
C PHE A 487 4.18 -23.10 8.58
N VAL A 488 3.83 -24.19 9.25
CA VAL A 488 3.91 -25.55 8.69
C VAL A 488 3.01 -25.71 7.45
N ASP A 489 1.81 -25.12 7.47
CA ASP A 489 0.92 -25.13 6.30
C ASP A 489 1.54 -24.42 5.09
N ALA A 490 2.20 -23.28 5.30
CA ALA A 490 2.93 -22.58 4.23
C ALA A 490 4.11 -23.43 3.71
N LEU A 491 4.90 -24.03 4.60
CA LEU A 491 6.04 -24.87 4.24
C LEU A 491 5.60 -26.08 3.39
N ASN A 492 4.49 -26.73 3.73
CA ASN A 492 3.97 -27.87 2.98
C ASN A 492 3.49 -27.50 1.55
N LYS A 493 3.32 -26.24 1.24
CA LYS A 493 2.99 -25.74 -0.11
C LYS A 493 4.20 -25.52 -1.00
N ILE A 494 5.41 -25.50 -0.43
CA ILE A 494 6.66 -25.36 -1.17
C ILE A 494 6.94 -26.70 -1.90
N PRO A 495 7.18 -26.70 -3.23
CA PRO A 495 7.49 -27.92 -3.96
C PRO A 495 8.76 -28.60 -3.44
N VAL A 496 8.75 -29.94 -3.30
CA VAL A 496 9.88 -30.73 -2.79
C VAL A 496 11.18 -30.48 -3.57
N LYS A 497 11.09 -30.23 -4.87
CA LYS A 497 12.25 -29.91 -5.72
C LYS A 497 12.97 -28.62 -5.30
N GLU A 498 12.29 -27.73 -4.61
CA GLU A 498 12.86 -26.46 -4.14
C GLU A 498 13.53 -26.59 -2.75
N TYR A 499 13.31 -27.69 -2.00
CA TYR A 499 14.05 -27.98 -0.78
C TYR A 499 15.46 -28.58 -1.05
N ALA A 500 15.67 -29.15 -2.23
CA ALA A 500 16.88 -29.94 -2.55
C ALA A 500 18.03 -29.14 -3.20
N THR A 501 17.90 -27.82 -3.37
CA THR A 501 18.96 -26.98 -3.92
C THR A 501 19.64 -26.18 -2.81
N ALA A 502 20.42 -26.86 -1.98
CA ALA A 502 21.40 -26.26 -1.08
C ALA A 502 22.77 -26.92 -1.31
#